data_d53d97668fade4a5f7d4edcad73f6c57
#
_entry.id   d53d97668fade4a5f7d4edcad73f6c57
#
_cell.length_a   1.000
_cell.length_b   1.000
_cell.length_c   1.000
_cell.angle_alpha   90.00
_cell.angle_beta   90.00
_cell.angle_gamma   90.00
#
_symmetry.space_group_name_H-M   'P 1'
#
loop_
_entity.id
_entity.type
_entity.pdbx_description
1 polymer ?
#
loop_
_entity_poly.entity_id
_entity_poly.type
_entity_poly.pdbx_seq_one_letter_code
_entity_poly.pdbx_strand_id
1 'polypeptide(L)'
;MTKLFAHRGFASKNIPQNSIASLKRAYEFGFRAIEFDVWFLNKKLILKHDRPAEKEINNLANFRDYFFFGNEFNYWIDFKNLDEKNSENLLEAVKKILDEAAINLDQIYFAPFITDYKIAEKIFIKIRKIFGEKINLIAVCEELKTSADVEILREFLTKNKIKFLSIFHKIIDQDFIKKFSDIEIFAWTVNDLKRLKELENLGVRNFATDKIIPDLKID
;
A
#
# COMPACT_ATOMS: atom_id res chain seq x y z
N MET A 1 -8.97 -6.23 14.93
CA MET A 1 -8.94 -7.44 14.08
C MET A 1 -7.76 -7.31 13.13
N THR A 2 -6.96 -8.37 12.94
CA THR A 2 -5.83 -8.39 12.00
C THR A 2 -6.32 -8.36 10.56
N LYS A 3 -5.71 -7.54 9.72
CA LYS A 3 -5.98 -7.41 8.29
C LYS A 3 -4.78 -7.91 7.49
N LEU A 4 -4.98 -8.96 6.69
CA LEU A 4 -3.98 -9.49 5.79
C LEU A 4 -4.23 -8.96 4.38
N PHE A 5 -3.26 -8.22 3.84
CA PHE A 5 -3.24 -7.78 2.46
C PHE A 5 -2.48 -8.80 1.61
N ALA A 6 -3.13 -9.33 0.57
CA ALA A 6 -2.44 -10.13 -0.42
C ALA A 6 -1.43 -9.25 -1.17
N HIS A 7 -0.13 -9.45 -0.92
CA HIS A 7 0.95 -8.65 -1.47
C HIS A 7 1.05 -8.87 -2.98
N ARG A 8 0.87 -7.80 -3.76
CA ARG A 8 0.82 -7.81 -5.24
C ARG A 8 -0.19 -8.79 -5.82
N GLY A 9 -1.34 -8.94 -5.14
CA GLY A 9 -2.22 -10.08 -5.31
C GLY A 9 -1.63 -11.33 -4.65
N PHE A 10 -2.34 -12.47 -4.70
CA PHE A 10 -1.83 -13.73 -4.16
C PHE A 10 -1.14 -14.54 -5.26
N ALA A 11 0.07 -14.11 -5.65
CA ALA A 11 0.86 -14.69 -6.72
C ALA A 11 1.34 -16.12 -6.43
N SER A 12 1.78 -16.84 -7.45
CA SER A 12 2.41 -18.14 -7.34
C SER A 12 3.43 -18.34 -8.48
N LYS A 13 4.11 -19.51 -8.52
CA LYS A 13 5.06 -19.79 -9.60
C LYS A 13 4.48 -19.60 -11.01
N ASN A 14 3.18 -19.88 -11.18
CA ASN A 14 2.50 -19.84 -12.48
C ASN A 14 1.51 -18.65 -12.61
N ILE A 15 1.38 -17.82 -11.57
CA ILE A 15 0.48 -16.68 -11.54
C ILE A 15 1.32 -15.43 -11.23
N PRO A 16 1.49 -14.53 -12.21
CA PRO A 16 2.30 -13.34 -12.02
C PRO A 16 1.74 -12.42 -10.92
N GLN A 17 2.65 -11.72 -10.25
CA GLN A 17 2.31 -10.60 -9.36
C GLN A 17 1.61 -9.47 -10.13
N ASN A 18 0.81 -8.66 -9.43
CA ASN A 18 0.13 -7.51 -10.01
C ASN A 18 -0.71 -7.86 -11.27
N SER A 19 -1.32 -9.05 -11.29
CA SER A 19 -2.14 -9.55 -12.40
C SER A 19 -3.58 -9.80 -11.98
N ILE A 20 -4.51 -9.82 -12.93
CA ILE A 20 -5.91 -10.17 -12.64
C ILE A 20 -6.04 -11.60 -12.10
N ALA A 21 -5.17 -12.50 -12.54
CA ALA A 21 -5.14 -13.86 -12.02
C ALA A 21 -4.72 -13.90 -10.53
N SER A 22 -3.73 -13.08 -10.12
CA SER A 22 -3.32 -13.01 -8.71
C SER A 22 -4.39 -12.33 -7.83
N LEU A 23 -5.13 -11.35 -8.36
CA LEU A 23 -6.27 -10.74 -7.68
C LEU A 23 -7.39 -11.76 -7.44
N LYS A 24 -7.81 -12.49 -8.48
CA LYS A 24 -8.85 -13.54 -8.37
C LYS A 24 -8.45 -14.62 -7.38
N ARG A 25 -7.19 -15.06 -7.44
CA ARG A 25 -6.66 -16.03 -6.49
C ARG A 25 -6.67 -15.50 -5.05
N ALA A 26 -6.33 -14.23 -4.81
CA ALA A 26 -6.47 -13.64 -3.49
C ALA A 26 -7.91 -13.76 -2.96
N TYR A 27 -8.90 -13.45 -3.77
CA TYR A 27 -10.31 -13.58 -3.41
C TYR A 27 -10.69 -15.02 -3.06
N GLU A 28 -10.29 -15.99 -3.89
CA GLU A 28 -10.55 -17.44 -3.70
C GLU A 28 -9.92 -17.97 -2.40
N PHE A 29 -8.76 -17.41 -2.00
CA PHE A 29 -8.08 -17.76 -0.74
C PHE A 29 -8.55 -16.94 0.46
N GLY A 30 -9.71 -16.28 0.37
CA GLY A 30 -10.34 -15.60 1.50
C GLY A 30 -9.83 -14.18 1.79
N PHE A 31 -8.87 -13.65 1.03
CA PHE A 31 -8.44 -12.27 1.21
C PHE A 31 -9.58 -11.29 0.89
N ARG A 32 -9.68 -10.24 1.72
CA ARG A 32 -10.56 -9.08 1.51
C ARG A 32 -9.77 -7.78 1.63
N ALA A 33 -8.45 -7.90 1.49
CA ALA A 33 -7.54 -6.77 1.38
C ALA A 33 -6.40 -7.15 0.43
N ILE A 34 -5.97 -6.19 -0.39
CA ILE A 34 -4.96 -6.39 -1.42
C ILE A 34 -4.00 -5.20 -1.46
N GLU A 35 -2.73 -5.50 -1.61
CA GLU A 35 -1.69 -4.51 -1.93
C GLU A 35 -1.24 -4.71 -3.37
N PHE A 36 -0.95 -3.62 -4.06
CA PHE A 36 -0.44 -3.65 -5.43
C PHE A 36 0.30 -2.38 -5.85
N ASP A 37 1.23 -2.56 -6.78
CA ASP A 37 2.14 -1.52 -7.27
C ASP A 37 1.59 -0.86 -8.54
N VAL A 38 1.64 0.48 -8.60
CA VAL A 38 1.09 1.26 -9.70
C VAL A 38 2.14 2.19 -10.31
N TRP A 39 2.26 2.15 -11.62
CA TRP A 39 3.03 3.10 -12.44
C TRP A 39 2.10 3.95 -13.29
N PHE A 40 2.40 5.23 -13.40
CA PHE A 40 1.75 6.11 -14.36
C PHE A 40 2.70 6.40 -15.51
N LEU A 41 2.49 5.74 -16.65
CA LEU A 41 3.33 5.83 -17.84
C LEU A 41 2.45 6.02 -19.08
N ASN A 42 2.84 6.92 -19.98
CA ASN A 42 2.11 7.20 -21.23
C ASN A 42 0.61 7.47 -20.99
N LYS A 43 0.28 8.22 -19.91
CA LYS A 43 -1.09 8.50 -19.45
C LYS A 43 -1.92 7.26 -19.07
N LYS A 44 -1.27 6.12 -18.83
CA LYS A 44 -1.90 4.87 -18.38
C LYS A 44 -1.45 4.55 -16.95
N LEU A 45 -2.39 4.08 -16.13
CA LEU A 45 -2.12 3.48 -14.82
C LEU A 45 -2.00 1.96 -15.01
N ILE A 46 -0.82 1.42 -14.79
CA ILE A 46 -0.47 0.02 -15.03
C ILE A 46 0.16 -0.62 -13.81
N LEU A 47 -0.01 -1.92 -13.67
CA LEU A 47 0.36 -2.66 -12.48
C LEU A 47 1.64 -3.45 -12.70
N LYS A 48 2.70 -3.10 -11.97
CA LYS A 48 3.97 -3.83 -11.92
C LYS A 48 4.84 -3.30 -10.77
N HIS A 49 5.62 -4.15 -10.14
CA HIS A 49 6.55 -3.69 -9.11
C HIS A 49 7.72 -2.90 -9.71
N ASP A 50 8.49 -3.51 -10.61
CA ASP A 50 9.60 -2.84 -11.25
C ASP A 50 9.12 -2.00 -12.44
N ARG A 51 9.89 -0.95 -12.78
CA ARG A 51 9.52 -0.10 -13.92
C ARG A 51 9.38 -0.95 -15.19
N PRO A 52 8.19 -0.97 -15.82
CA PRO A 52 7.98 -1.74 -17.03
C PRO A 52 8.77 -1.16 -18.22
N ALA A 53 9.25 -2.05 -19.08
CA ALA A 53 9.75 -1.65 -20.38
C ALA A 53 8.58 -1.20 -21.26
N GLU A 54 8.83 -0.28 -22.20
CA GLU A 54 7.79 0.31 -23.05
C GLU A 54 6.96 -0.72 -23.81
N LYS A 55 7.62 -1.78 -24.31
CA LYS A 55 6.98 -2.90 -25.03
C LYS A 55 6.04 -3.75 -24.16
N GLU A 56 6.16 -3.69 -22.83
CA GLU A 56 5.35 -4.46 -21.88
C GLU A 56 4.04 -3.76 -21.53
N ILE A 57 4.01 -2.43 -21.61
CA ILE A 57 2.92 -1.57 -21.07
C ILE A 57 1.52 -2.03 -21.54
N ASN A 58 1.39 -2.46 -22.78
CA ASN A 58 0.09 -2.87 -23.33
C ASN A 58 -0.35 -4.27 -22.89
N ASN A 59 0.54 -5.08 -22.32
CA ASN A 59 0.29 -6.46 -21.89
C ASN A 59 0.12 -6.59 -20.38
N LEU A 60 0.35 -5.51 -19.62
CA LEU A 60 0.20 -5.50 -18.17
C LEU A 60 -1.26 -5.21 -17.77
N ALA A 61 -1.65 -5.68 -16.60
CA ALA A 61 -2.93 -5.33 -16.03
C ALA A 61 -2.99 -3.81 -15.80
N ASN A 62 -4.14 -3.22 -16.08
CA ASN A 62 -4.37 -1.81 -15.80
C ASN A 62 -5.03 -1.63 -14.44
N PHE A 63 -4.91 -0.44 -13.90
CA PHE A 63 -5.42 -0.09 -12.58
C PHE A 63 -6.92 -0.32 -12.43
N ARG A 64 -7.72 -0.07 -13.46
CA ARG A 64 -9.17 -0.25 -13.44
C ARG A 64 -9.56 -1.70 -13.21
N ASP A 65 -8.86 -2.64 -13.82
CA ASP A 65 -9.19 -4.07 -13.74
C ASP A 65 -9.04 -4.63 -12.32
N TYR A 66 -8.22 -3.98 -11.49
CA TYR A 66 -8.00 -4.38 -10.11
C TYR A 66 -9.19 -4.08 -9.18
N PHE A 67 -10.14 -3.27 -9.63
CA PHE A 67 -11.39 -3.02 -8.91
C PHE A 67 -12.55 -3.96 -9.32
N PHE A 68 -12.23 -5.11 -9.91
CA PHE A 68 -13.22 -6.10 -10.34
C PHE A 68 -14.17 -6.55 -9.24
N PHE A 69 -13.68 -6.67 -8.00
CA PHE A 69 -14.48 -7.04 -6.83
C PHE A 69 -15.09 -5.83 -6.09
N GLY A 70 -14.95 -4.64 -6.63
CA GLY A 70 -15.56 -3.43 -6.06
C GLY A 70 -15.24 -3.24 -4.58
N ASN A 71 -16.24 -2.95 -3.78
CA ASN A 71 -16.11 -2.67 -2.35
C ASN A 71 -15.95 -3.91 -1.45
N GLU A 72 -15.73 -5.10 -2.02
CA GLU A 72 -15.40 -6.29 -1.24
C GLU A 72 -13.96 -6.30 -0.73
N PHE A 73 -13.08 -5.48 -1.32
CA PHE A 73 -11.68 -5.36 -0.92
C PHE A 73 -11.36 -4.01 -0.25
N ASN A 74 -10.35 -4.06 0.63
CA ASN A 74 -9.53 -2.89 0.97
C ASN A 74 -8.31 -2.87 0.06
N TYR A 75 -7.96 -1.70 -0.44
CA TYR A 75 -6.93 -1.52 -1.46
C TYR A 75 -5.77 -0.69 -0.92
N TRP A 76 -4.60 -1.30 -0.75
CA TRP A 76 -3.35 -0.60 -0.47
C TRP A 76 -2.63 -0.37 -1.79
N ILE A 77 -2.56 0.88 -2.22
CA ILE A 77 -2.06 1.27 -3.53
C ILE A 77 -0.68 1.88 -3.38
N ASP A 78 0.36 1.15 -3.80
CA ASP A 78 1.73 1.62 -3.80
C ASP A 78 2.07 2.34 -5.13
N PHE A 79 2.14 3.68 -5.07
CA PHE A 79 2.45 4.51 -6.24
C PHE A 79 3.95 4.64 -6.45
N LYS A 80 4.49 3.97 -7.47
CA LYS A 80 5.93 3.85 -7.71
C LYS A 80 6.58 5.12 -8.28
N ASN A 81 5.84 5.94 -9.01
CA ASN A 81 6.37 7.14 -9.66
C ASN A 81 5.49 8.38 -9.49
N LEU A 82 4.78 8.49 -8.39
CA LEU A 82 4.03 9.70 -8.07
C LEU A 82 4.99 10.79 -7.62
N ASP A 83 5.15 11.82 -8.44
CA ASP A 83 6.04 12.95 -8.22
C ASP A 83 5.35 14.31 -8.45
N GLU A 84 6.04 15.42 -8.22
CA GLU A 84 5.46 16.76 -8.40
C GLU A 84 5.02 17.03 -9.84
N LYS A 85 5.73 16.45 -10.85
CA LYS A 85 5.50 16.73 -12.28
C LYS A 85 4.27 16.00 -12.81
N ASN A 86 4.02 14.78 -12.33
CA ASN A 86 2.93 13.95 -12.83
C ASN A 86 1.73 13.87 -11.89
N SER A 87 1.85 14.36 -10.66
CA SER A 87 0.86 14.18 -9.58
C SER A 87 -0.56 14.59 -9.96
N GLU A 88 -0.72 15.70 -10.67
CA GLU A 88 -2.05 16.18 -11.08
C GLU A 88 -2.72 15.20 -12.05
N ASN A 89 -2.07 14.91 -13.16
CA ASN A 89 -2.59 13.99 -14.17
C ASN A 89 -2.81 12.57 -13.63
N LEU A 90 -1.87 12.08 -12.79
CA LEU A 90 -1.97 10.76 -12.17
C LEU A 90 -3.16 10.68 -11.22
N LEU A 91 -3.29 11.64 -10.30
CA LEU A 91 -4.35 11.62 -9.29
C LEU A 91 -5.73 11.85 -9.90
N GLU A 92 -5.85 12.69 -10.92
CA GLU A 92 -7.10 12.84 -11.69
C GLU A 92 -7.50 11.55 -12.40
N ALA A 93 -6.51 10.85 -13.03
CA ALA A 93 -6.77 9.55 -13.65
C ALA A 93 -7.21 8.49 -12.61
N VAL A 94 -6.58 8.47 -11.43
CA VAL A 94 -6.99 7.60 -10.32
C VAL A 94 -8.40 7.94 -9.88
N LYS A 95 -8.69 9.24 -9.62
CA LYS A 95 -10.01 9.68 -9.18
C LYS A 95 -11.10 9.26 -10.15
N LYS A 96 -10.90 9.51 -11.43
CA LYS A 96 -11.84 9.10 -12.48
C LYS A 96 -12.16 7.62 -12.43
N ILE A 97 -11.14 6.75 -12.30
CA ILE A 97 -11.33 5.29 -12.25
C ILE A 97 -12.06 4.89 -10.97
N LEU A 98 -11.72 5.45 -9.81
CA LEU A 98 -12.40 5.14 -8.54
C LEU A 98 -13.86 5.58 -8.56
N ASP A 99 -14.16 6.76 -9.12
CA ASP A 99 -15.53 7.26 -9.27
C ASP A 99 -16.34 6.35 -10.23
N GLU A 100 -15.76 5.97 -11.38
CA GLU A 100 -16.42 5.07 -12.36
C GLU A 100 -16.65 3.66 -11.80
N ALA A 101 -15.76 3.17 -10.95
CA ALA A 101 -15.88 1.87 -10.28
C ALA A 101 -16.72 1.93 -8.99
N ALA A 102 -17.19 3.12 -8.59
CA ALA A 102 -17.97 3.38 -7.37
C ALA A 102 -17.29 2.83 -6.09
N ILE A 103 -15.96 3.01 -5.99
CA ILE A 103 -15.19 2.53 -4.84
C ILE A 103 -15.28 3.54 -3.67
N ASN A 104 -15.60 3.03 -2.49
CA ASN A 104 -15.60 3.81 -1.27
C ASN A 104 -14.18 4.21 -0.88
N LEU A 105 -13.93 5.51 -0.70
CA LEU A 105 -12.60 6.04 -0.41
C LEU A 105 -12.03 5.59 0.95
N ASP A 106 -12.86 5.20 1.90
CA ASP A 106 -12.47 4.63 3.18
C ASP A 106 -11.83 3.24 3.07
N GLN A 107 -12.03 2.55 1.93
CA GLN A 107 -11.37 1.29 1.59
C GLN A 107 -10.03 1.47 0.88
N ILE A 108 -9.69 2.70 0.49
CA ILE A 108 -8.46 3.02 -0.25
C ILE A 108 -7.40 3.54 0.70
N TYR A 109 -6.22 2.96 0.63
CA TYR A 109 -5.00 3.38 1.32
C TYR A 109 -3.99 3.83 0.27
N PHE A 110 -3.77 5.14 0.17
CA PHE A 110 -2.78 5.72 -0.75
C PHE A 110 -1.39 5.66 -0.13
N ALA A 111 -0.49 4.94 -0.75
CA ALA A 111 0.89 4.77 -0.31
C ALA A 111 1.86 5.29 -1.39
N PRO A 112 2.06 6.62 -1.51
CA PRO A 112 3.04 7.16 -2.43
C PRO A 112 4.45 6.84 -1.96
N PHE A 113 5.23 6.19 -2.83
CA PHE A 113 6.63 5.89 -2.58
C PHE A 113 7.49 7.13 -2.79
N ILE A 114 7.75 7.88 -1.73
CA ILE A 114 8.46 9.16 -1.79
C ILE A 114 9.53 9.20 -0.71
N THR A 115 10.77 9.32 -1.13
CA THR A 115 11.94 9.36 -0.24
C THR A 115 12.26 10.76 0.29
N ASP A 116 11.83 11.82 -0.40
CA ASP A 116 12.03 13.21 0.02
C ASP A 116 10.78 13.72 0.76
N TYR A 117 10.92 14.05 2.04
CA TYR A 117 9.80 14.51 2.87
C TYR A 117 9.16 15.82 2.41
N LYS A 118 9.91 16.72 1.76
CA LYS A 118 9.35 17.98 1.23
C LYS A 118 8.46 17.71 0.02
N ILE A 119 8.89 16.77 -0.82
CA ILE A 119 8.08 16.31 -1.96
C ILE A 119 6.87 15.55 -1.44
N ALA A 120 7.05 14.66 -0.48
CA ALA A 120 5.96 13.89 0.13
C ALA A 120 4.87 14.82 0.71
N GLU A 121 5.25 15.87 1.45
CA GLU A 121 4.32 16.86 2.00
C GLU A 121 3.44 17.48 0.90
N LYS A 122 4.04 17.95 -0.19
CA LYS A 122 3.31 18.54 -1.31
C LYS A 122 2.36 17.54 -1.98
N ILE A 123 2.79 16.31 -2.14
CA ILE A 123 1.97 15.23 -2.71
C ILE A 123 0.79 14.91 -1.80
N PHE A 124 1.01 14.78 -0.48
CA PHE A 124 -0.06 14.49 0.47
C PHE A 124 -1.12 15.60 0.54
N ILE A 125 -0.68 16.88 0.49
CA ILE A 125 -1.59 18.02 0.39
C ILE A 125 -2.43 17.91 -0.89
N LYS A 126 -1.82 17.55 -2.02
CA LYS A 126 -2.51 17.42 -3.31
C LYS A 126 -3.51 16.24 -3.29
N ILE A 127 -3.14 15.10 -2.72
CA ILE A 127 -4.05 13.96 -2.57
C ILE A 127 -5.28 14.38 -1.75
N ARG A 128 -5.10 15.04 -0.60
CA ARG A 128 -6.22 15.51 0.22
C ARG A 128 -7.11 16.53 -0.50
N LYS A 129 -6.51 17.43 -1.30
CA LYS A 129 -7.27 18.39 -2.10
C LYS A 129 -8.19 17.71 -3.10
N ILE A 130 -7.77 16.57 -3.68
CA ILE A 130 -8.52 15.86 -4.74
C ILE A 130 -9.54 14.87 -4.15
N PHE A 131 -9.15 14.14 -3.09
CA PHE A 131 -9.94 13.04 -2.51
C PHE A 131 -10.62 13.38 -1.18
N GLY A 132 -10.27 14.53 -0.59
CA GLY A 132 -10.79 14.97 0.72
C GLY A 132 -9.87 14.63 1.89
N GLU A 133 -10.09 15.32 3.00
CA GLU A 133 -9.23 15.24 4.20
C GLU A 133 -9.26 13.87 4.91
N LYS A 134 -10.32 13.09 4.69
CA LYS A 134 -10.51 11.76 5.35
C LYS A 134 -9.84 10.60 4.61
N ILE A 135 -9.17 10.87 3.49
CA ILE A 135 -8.49 9.80 2.73
C ILE A 135 -7.39 9.13 3.58
N ASN A 136 -7.27 7.82 3.48
CA ASN A 136 -6.23 7.09 4.18
C ASN A 136 -4.88 7.26 3.45
N LEU A 137 -3.96 8.00 4.06
CA LEU A 137 -2.61 8.23 3.56
C LEU A 137 -1.61 7.42 4.36
N ILE A 138 -0.86 6.58 3.69
CA ILE A 138 0.25 5.80 4.26
C ILE A 138 1.57 6.50 3.90
N ALA A 139 2.38 6.83 4.89
CA ALA A 139 3.78 7.15 4.64
C ALA A 139 4.56 5.85 4.45
N VAL A 140 5.30 5.73 3.35
CA VAL A 140 6.15 4.57 3.08
C VAL A 140 7.56 4.86 3.53
N CYS A 141 8.13 3.98 4.38
CA CYS A 141 9.51 4.09 4.84
C CYS A 141 10.21 2.74 4.65
N GLU A 142 11.24 2.71 3.78
CA GLU A 142 12.00 1.46 3.53
C GLU A 142 13.06 1.21 4.59
N GLU A 143 13.77 2.26 5.01
CA GLU A 143 14.91 2.16 5.91
C GLU A 143 14.89 3.26 6.97
N LEU A 144 15.32 2.90 8.18
CA LEU A 144 15.68 3.81 9.24
C LEU A 144 17.06 3.37 9.74
N LYS A 145 18.09 4.17 9.42
CA LYS A 145 19.49 3.81 9.71
C LYS A 145 19.96 4.35 11.05
N THR A 146 19.38 5.45 11.48
CA THR A 146 19.79 6.17 12.69
C THR A 146 18.60 6.58 13.54
N SER A 147 18.85 6.91 14.80
CA SER A 147 17.82 7.49 15.67
C SER A 147 17.31 8.84 15.13
N ALA A 148 18.16 9.59 14.43
CA ALA A 148 17.76 10.84 13.79
C ALA A 148 16.73 10.62 12.69
N ASP A 149 16.85 9.55 11.88
CA ASP A 149 15.86 9.21 10.85
C ASP A 149 14.48 8.93 11.47
N VAL A 150 14.48 8.29 12.65
CA VAL A 150 13.23 7.99 13.38
C VAL A 150 12.56 9.28 13.83
N GLU A 151 13.31 10.23 14.38
CA GLU A 151 12.77 11.53 14.83
C GLU A 151 12.25 12.36 13.65
N ILE A 152 13.01 12.42 12.54
CA ILE A 152 12.59 13.12 11.32
C ILE A 152 11.28 12.52 10.78
N LEU A 153 11.19 11.19 10.71
CA LEU A 153 9.97 10.51 10.30
C LEU A 153 8.81 10.86 11.24
N ARG A 154 9.04 10.82 12.54
CA ARG A 154 8.03 11.14 13.55
C ARG A 154 7.49 12.57 13.41
N GLU A 155 8.40 13.55 13.26
CA GLU A 155 8.03 14.94 13.01
C GLU A 155 7.22 15.09 11.74
N PHE A 156 7.64 14.42 10.66
CA PHE A 156 6.93 14.43 9.37
C PHE A 156 5.50 13.89 9.50
N LEU A 157 5.33 12.74 10.14
CA LEU A 157 4.01 12.13 10.36
C LEU A 157 3.09 13.06 11.17
N THR A 158 3.61 13.62 12.25
CA THR A 158 2.86 14.52 13.15
C THR A 158 2.46 15.81 12.42
N LYS A 159 3.41 16.47 11.76
CA LYS A 159 3.18 17.71 11.00
C LYS A 159 2.11 17.53 9.93
N ASN A 160 2.16 16.40 9.22
CA ASN A 160 1.26 16.11 8.13
C ASN A 160 -0.01 15.35 8.53
N LYS A 161 -0.23 15.13 9.83
CA LYS A 161 -1.39 14.40 10.38
C LYS A 161 -1.56 13.02 9.71
N ILE A 162 -0.46 12.32 9.47
CA ILE A 162 -0.45 10.96 8.90
C ILE A 162 -0.62 9.97 10.04
N LYS A 163 -1.57 9.04 9.88
CA LYS A 163 -1.91 8.02 10.87
C LYS A 163 -1.44 6.63 10.50
N PHE A 164 -0.95 6.44 9.28
CA PHE A 164 -0.56 5.14 8.75
C PHE A 164 0.88 5.17 8.27
N LEU A 165 1.67 4.19 8.69
CA LEU A 165 3.08 4.02 8.30
C LEU A 165 3.31 2.63 7.75
N SER A 166 3.78 2.56 6.50
CA SER A 166 4.24 1.31 5.87
C SER A 166 5.74 1.15 6.08
N ILE A 167 6.14 0.01 6.66
CA ILE A 167 7.55 -0.23 7.02
C ILE A 167 7.92 -1.70 6.94
N PHE A 168 9.19 -1.97 6.64
CA PHE A 168 9.73 -3.33 6.60
C PHE A 168 9.67 -4.00 7.97
N HIS A 169 9.05 -5.15 8.05
CA HIS A 169 8.71 -5.82 9.31
C HIS A 169 9.89 -6.11 10.24
N LYS A 170 11.14 -6.21 9.72
CA LYS A 170 12.32 -6.49 10.54
C LYS A 170 12.76 -5.31 11.41
N ILE A 171 12.34 -4.08 11.04
CA ILE A 171 12.65 -2.86 11.81
C ILE A 171 11.75 -2.73 13.04
N ILE A 172 10.60 -3.41 13.04
CA ILE A 172 9.57 -3.27 14.07
C ILE A 172 9.96 -4.09 15.31
N ASP A 173 10.24 -3.39 16.39
CA ASP A 173 10.44 -3.95 17.73
C ASP A 173 9.61 -3.18 18.77
N GLN A 174 9.77 -3.52 20.05
CA GLN A 174 9.04 -2.88 21.15
C GLN A 174 9.33 -1.37 21.25
N ASP A 175 10.56 -0.96 21.02
CA ASP A 175 10.94 0.46 21.13
C ASP A 175 10.44 1.25 19.93
N PHE A 176 10.43 0.66 18.74
CA PHE A 176 9.77 1.23 17.57
C PHE A 176 8.28 1.48 17.82
N ILE A 177 7.55 0.46 18.31
CA ILE A 177 6.12 0.59 18.60
C ILE A 177 5.84 1.67 19.65
N LYS A 178 6.66 1.78 20.71
CA LYS A 178 6.50 2.85 21.71
C LYS A 178 6.61 4.23 21.09
N LYS A 179 7.57 4.44 20.18
CA LYS A 179 7.79 5.72 19.50
C LYS A 179 6.64 6.09 18.53
N PHE A 180 5.98 5.10 17.94
CA PHE A 180 4.90 5.26 16.98
C PHE A 180 3.55 4.74 17.50
N SER A 181 3.30 4.85 18.81
CA SER A 181 2.12 4.28 19.48
C SER A 181 0.76 4.83 19.02
N ASP A 182 0.74 6.01 18.42
CA ASP A 182 -0.43 6.68 17.84
C ASP A 182 -0.53 6.50 16.31
N ILE A 183 0.39 5.72 15.72
CA ILE A 183 0.46 5.44 14.29
C ILE A 183 0.10 3.98 14.04
N GLU A 184 -0.79 3.73 13.11
CA GLU A 184 -1.14 2.39 12.66
C GLU A 184 -0.11 1.88 11.66
N ILE A 185 0.51 0.74 11.99
CA ILE A 185 1.62 0.18 11.20
C ILE A 185 1.10 -0.80 10.16
N PHE A 186 1.60 -0.67 8.95
CA PHE A 186 1.46 -1.57 7.81
C PHE A 186 2.79 -2.28 7.56
N ALA A 187 2.90 -3.52 8.01
CA ALA A 187 4.17 -4.28 7.94
C ALA A 187 4.27 -5.11 6.66
N TRP A 188 5.42 -5.09 5.98
CA TRP A 188 5.69 -5.85 4.75
C TRP A 188 7.10 -6.43 4.73
N THR A 189 7.39 -7.50 4.00
CA THR A 189 6.43 -8.53 3.63
C THR A 189 6.53 -9.63 4.67
N VAL A 190 5.45 -9.93 5.35
CA VAL A 190 5.42 -10.89 6.48
C VAL A 190 4.96 -12.24 5.96
N ASN A 191 5.91 -13.17 5.77
CA ASN A 191 5.68 -14.49 5.18
C ASN A 191 5.89 -15.64 6.18
N ASP A 192 6.16 -15.31 7.44
CA ASP A 192 6.38 -16.26 8.53
C ASP A 192 5.35 -16.05 9.64
N LEU A 193 4.64 -17.12 10.01
CA LEU A 193 3.57 -17.09 11.01
C LEU A 193 4.06 -16.73 12.40
N LYS A 194 5.27 -17.15 12.77
CA LYS A 194 5.86 -16.81 14.06
C LYS A 194 6.09 -15.30 14.12
N ARG A 195 6.68 -14.75 13.04
CA ARG A 195 6.89 -13.29 12.95
C ARG A 195 5.59 -12.50 12.95
N LEU A 196 4.57 -12.98 12.26
CA LEU A 196 3.24 -12.37 12.29
C LEU A 196 2.70 -12.29 13.73
N LYS A 197 2.72 -13.41 14.48
CA LYS A 197 2.27 -13.46 15.87
C LYS A 197 3.08 -12.52 16.80
N GLU A 198 4.40 -12.45 16.62
CA GLU A 198 5.25 -11.51 17.36
C GLU A 198 4.79 -10.06 17.13
N LEU A 199 4.55 -9.68 15.88
CA LEU A 199 4.10 -8.35 15.52
C LEU A 199 2.67 -8.06 16.00
N GLU A 200 1.77 -9.04 15.97
CA GLU A 200 0.43 -8.92 16.55
C GLU A 200 0.49 -8.65 18.05
N ASN A 201 1.38 -9.33 18.78
CA ASN A 201 1.59 -9.10 20.21
C ASN A 201 2.15 -7.70 20.50
N LEU A 202 2.90 -7.12 19.56
CA LEU A 202 3.35 -5.73 19.62
C LEU A 202 2.26 -4.71 19.24
N GLY A 203 1.09 -5.17 18.79
CA GLY A 203 -0.03 -4.29 18.42
C GLY A 203 -0.18 -4.01 16.94
N VAL A 204 0.69 -4.53 16.07
CA VAL A 204 0.54 -4.39 14.62
C VAL A 204 -0.68 -5.18 14.14
N ARG A 205 -1.44 -4.60 13.19
CA ARG A 205 -2.69 -5.21 12.71
C ARG A 205 -2.81 -5.30 11.19
N ASN A 206 -1.94 -4.63 10.43
CA ASN A 206 -1.98 -4.65 8.96
C ASN A 206 -0.71 -5.26 8.40
N PHE A 207 -0.84 -6.31 7.60
CA PHE A 207 0.28 -7.08 7.08
C PHE A 207 0.12 -7.36 5.60
N ALA A 208 1.13 -7.02 4.79
CA ALA A 208 1.25 -7.53 3.44
C ALA A 208 1.98 -8.88 3.45
N THR A 209 1.44 -9.88 2.76
CA THR A 209 1.97 -11.24 2.74
C THR A 209 1.82 -11.92 1.38
N ASP A 210 2.82 -12.76 1.03
CA ASP A 210 2.76 -13.64 -0.15
C ASP A 210 2.33 -15.07 0.19
N LYS A 211 2.26 -15.44 1.51
CA LYS A 211 2.17 -16.83 1.93
C LYS A 211 1.08 -17.14 2.94
N ILE A 212 0.77 -16.18 3.82
CA ILE A 212 -0.17 -16.40 4.92
C ILE A 212 -1.57 -16.12 4.43
N ILE A 213 -2.46 -17.09 4.51
CA ILE A 213 -3.86 -16.96 4.10
C ILE A 213 -4.76 -16.62 5.29
N PRO A 214 -5.86 -15.84 5.07
CA PRO A 214 -6.72 -15.35 6.16
C PRO A 214 -7.42 -16.44 6.99
N ASP A 215 -7.77 -17.56 6.36
CA ASP A 215 -8.57 -18.63 6.99
C ASP A 215 -7.73 -19.71 7.69
N LEU A 216 -6.42 -19.55 7.75
CA LEU A 216 -5.63 -20.34 8.68
C LEU A 216 -5.96 -19.86 10.10
N LYS A 217 -7.09 -20.38 10.65
CA LYS A 217 -7.32 -20.35 12.10
C LYS A 217 -6.14 -21.07 12.72
N ILE A 218 -5.30 -20.31 13.36
CA ILE A 218 -4.21 -20.83 14.17
C ILE A 218 -4.85 -20.99 15.53
N ASP A 219 -5.29 -22.25 15.83
CA ASP A 219 -5.67 -22.66 17.18
C ASP A 219 -4.45 -22.56 18.11
#